data_cac6a9f8d36f91830526c1d454ce669d
#
_entry.id   cac6a9f8d36f91830526c1d454ce669d
#
_cell.length_a   1.000
_cell.length_b   1.000
_cell.length_c   1.000
_cell.angle_alpha   90.00
_cell.angle_beta   90.00
_cell.angle_gamma   90.00
#
_symmetry.space_group_name_H-M   'P 1'
#
loop_
_entity.id
_entity.type
_entity.pdbx_description
1 polymer ?
#
loop_
_entity_poly.entity_id
_entity_poly.type
_entity_poly.pdbx_seq_one_letter_code
_entity_poly.pdbx_strand_id
1 'polypeptide(L)'
;MGQARLDYMKASAWKRGTGKKIEKLPPFELPFDKNAKLIDLVEPDLLPDSQVNFLEMVEVRSTLRQYDDSEKLTNKELSYLLWCTQGIKMVIQTKTIRNVPSAGGRNALETFLYIRRVEGLKEGLYRFLPIEHKLLPVVLREDDEQIEEKICGQFSTAGVAKNSAVVFLWTAVYERMACMFGERAYRYIYLDAGHVCQNLYLAGQTQNIKVCALGAFDDEVLNQNLGFDGNEQFVVYGAGVGK
;
A
#
# COMPACT_ATOMS: atom_id res chain seq x y z
N MET A 1 22.31 -7.20 20.44
CA MET A 1 21.75 -6.80 19.13
C MET A 1 22.19 -7.65 17.92
N GLY A 2 23.21 -8.52 18.03
CA GLY A 2 23.69 -9.29 16.88
C GLY A 2 22.98 -10.59 16.58
N GLN A 3 22.45 -11.30 17.59
CA GLN A 3 21.99 -12.69 17.44
C GLN A 3 20.71 -12.79 16.60
N ALA A 4 19.67 -12.01 16.92
CA ALA A 4 18.41 -12.02 16.16
C ALA A 4 18.60 -11.73 14.65
N ARG A 5 19.52 -10.80 14.32
CA ARG A 5 19.87 -10.53 12.92
C ARG A 5 20.52 -11.73 12.24
N LEU A 6 21.44 -12.40 12.93
CA LEU A 6 22.11 -13.58 12.38
C LEU A 6 21.13 -14.74 12.21
N ASP A 7 20.23 -14.93 13.15
CA ASP A 7 19.20 -15.98 13.11
C ASP A 7 18.22 -15.73 11.96
N TYR A 8 17.76 -14.49 11.78
CA TYR A 8 16.94 -14.13 10.63
C TYR A 8 17.66 -14.33 9.29
N MET A 9 18.94 -13.92 9.20
CA MET A 9 19.72 -14.11 7.97
C MET A 9 19.91 -15.60 7.64
N LYS A 10 20.11 -16.45 8.65
CA LYS A 10 20.22 -17.91 8.48
C LYS A 10 18.88 -18.53 8.10
N ALA A 11 17.81 -18.23 8.85
CA ALA A 11 16.47 -18.75 8.62
C ALA A 11 15.92 -18.39 7.22
N SER A 12 16.18 -17.14 6.79
CA SER A 12 15.75 -16.63 5.49
C SER A 12 16.73 -16.89 4.34
N ALA A 13 17.82 -17.66 4.58
CA ALA A 13 18.79 -18.00 3.52
C ALA A 13 18.16 -18.92 2.49
N TRP A 14 18.34 -18.59 1.21
CA TRP A 14 17.87 -19.46 0.13
C TRP A 14 18.85 -20.61 -0.13
N LYS A 15 18.32 -21.81 -0.30
CA LYS A 15 19.11 -22.98 -0.72
C LYS A 15 18.46 -23.56 -1.96
N ARG A 16 19.27 -23.98 -2.94
CA ARG A 16 18.78 -24.64 -4.15
C ARG A 16 18.05 -25.94 -3.77
N GLY A 17 16.87 -26.16 -4.32
CA GLY A 17 16.07 -27.37 -4.07
C GLY A 17 15.16 -27.31 -2.83
N THR A 18 15.10 -26.20 -2.11
CA THR A 18 14.23 -26.04 -0.91
C THR A 18 12.87 -25.43 -1.22
N GLY A 19 12.43 -25.40 -2.47
CA GLY A 19 11.10 -24.89 -2.85
C GLY A 19 9.99 -25.70 -2.17
N LYS A 20 9.06 -25.03 -1.50
CA LYS A 20 7.86 -25.67 -0.96
C LYS A 20 6.90 -26.03 -2.10
N LYS A 21 6.30 -27.21 -2.03
CA LYS A 21 5.14 -27.54 -2.86
C LYS A 21 3.94 -26.77 -2.30
N ILE A 22 3.33 -25.94 -3.13
CA ILE A 22 2.15 -25.19 -2.72
C ILE A 22 0.95 -26.15 -2.79
N GLU A 23 0.36 -26.43 -1.64
CA GLU A 23 -0.83 -27.29 -1.54
C GLU A 23 -2.10 -26.50 -1.79
N LYS A 24 -2.17 -25.27 -1.27
CA LYS A 24 -3.30 -24.37 -1.42
C LYS A 24 -2.81 -22.94 -1.58
N LEU A 25 -3.39 -22.21 -2.54
CA LEU A 25 -3.10 -20.80 -2.73
C LEU A 25 -4.01 -19.95 -1.84
N PRO A 26 -3.46 -18.98 -1.10
CA PRO A 26 -4.26 -17.99 -0.41
C PRO A 26 -5.03 -17.10 -1.40
N PRO A 27 -6.13 -16.46 -0.97
CA PRO A 27 -6.88 -15.53 -1.80
C PRO A 27 -6.00 -14.36 -2.28
N PHE A 28 -6.23 -13.88 -3.49
CA PHE A 28 -5.50 -12.75 -4.07
C PHE A 28 -5.82 -11.40 -3.42
N GLU A 29 -6.95 -11.34 -2.73
CA GLU A 29 -7.49 -10.19 -2.03
C GLU A 29 -8.11 -10.67 -0.72
N LEU A 30 -8.07 -9.86 0.33
CA LEU A 30 -8.78 -10.16 1.57
C LEU A 30 -10.30 -10.17 1.32
N PRO A 31 -11.04 -11.06 2.00
CA PRO A 31 -12.50 -11.09 1.89
C PRO A 31 -13.10 -9.76 2.36
N PHE A 32 -14.26 -9.43 1.81
CA PHE A 32 -15.08 -8.32 2.25
C PHE A 32 -16.56 -8.67 2.09
N ASP A 33 -17.43 -7.93 2.77
CA ASP A 33 -18.89 -8.09 2.61
C ASP A 33 -19.31 -7.68 1.19
N LYS A 34 -19.84 -8.62 0.42
CA LYS A 34 -20.28 -8.40 -0.96
C LYS A 34 -21.48 -7.44 -1.08
N ASN A 35 -22.17 -7.17 0.05
CA ASN A 35 -23.24 -6.18 0.12
C ASN A 35 -22.73 -4.80 0.55
N ALA A 36 -21.46 -4.66 0.90
CA ALA A 36 -20.86 -3.37 1.25
C ALA A 36 -21.01 -2.36 0.10
N LYS A 37 -21.34 -1.14 0.44
CA LYS A 37 -21.39 -0.04 -0.53
C LYS A 37 -19.94 0.36 -0.91
N LEU A 38 -19.52 -0.06 -2.09
CA LEU A 38 -18.24 0.31 -2.66
C LEU A 38 -18.30 1.70 -3.30
N ILE A 39 -17.15 2.35 -3.36
CA ILE A 39 -16.96 3.65 -4.03
C ILE A 39 -16.20 3.40 -5.32
N ASP A 40 -16.77 3.85 -6.43
CA ASP A 40 -16.15 3.73 -7.75
C ASP A 40 -14.94 4.66 -7.86
N LEU A 41 -13.86 4.14 -8.40
CA LEU A 41 -12.71 4.90 -8.85
C LEU A 41 -12.84 5.16 -10.36
N VAL A 42 -12.02 6.06 -10.88
CA VAL A 42 -11.95 6.28 -12.33
C VAL A 42 -11.35 5.04 -12.97
N GLU A 43 -12.04 4.50 -13.97
CA GLU A 43 -11.58 3.31 -14.68
C GLU A 43 -10.19 3.51 -15.29
N PRO A 44 -9.32 2.49 -15.29
CA PRO A 44 -7.95 2.61 -15.77
C PRO A 44 -7.81 3.14 -17.21
N ASP A 45 -8.74 2.80 -18.08
CA ASP A 45 -8.77 3.24 -19.48
C ASP A 45 -9.03 4.75 -19.63
N LEU A 46 -9.58 5.39 -18.60
CA LEU A 46 -9.86 6.83 -18.56
C LEU A 46 -8.79 7.63 -17.83
N LEU A 47 -7.76 6.97 -17.33
CA LEU A 47 -6.64 7.62 -16.66
C LEU A 47 -5.78 8.41 -17.66
N PRO A 48 -5.05 9.45 -17.19
CA PRO A 48 -4.26 10.26 -18.09
C PRO A 48 -3.11 9.45 -18.72
N ASP A 49 -3.05 9.49 -20.04
CA ASP A 49 -1.91 9.01 -20.81
C ASP A 49 -0.99 10.21 -21.08
N SER A 50 0.05 10.36 -20.28
CA SER A 50 1.02 11.44 -20.44
C SER A 50 2.34 10.86 -20.93
N GLN A 51 2.85 11.41 -22.03
CA GLN A 51 4.22 11.13 -22.44
C GLN A 51 5.17 11.80 -21.44
N VAL A 52 5.90 11.00 -20.66
CA VAL A 52 6.87 11.47 -19.71
C VAL A 52 8.28 11.03 -20.10
N ASN A 53 9.26 11.91 -19.96
CA ASN A 53 10.65 11.53 -20.05
C ASN A 53 11.05 10.80 -18.77
N PHE A 54 11.31 9.51 -18.86
CA PHE A 54 11.65 8.69 -17.69
C PHE A 54 12.91 9.17 -16.98
N LEU A 55 13.93 9.61 -17.71
CA LEU A 55 15.16 10.14 -17.11
C LEU A 55 14.86 11.37 -16.26
N GLU A 56 14.09 12.31 -16.80
CA GLU A 56 13.67 13.50 -16.09
C GLU A 56 12.86 13.14 -14.81
N MET A 57 11.92 12.17 -14.91
CA MET A 57 11.15 11.72 -13.74
C MET A 57 12.05 11.18 -12.61
N VAL A 58 13.09 10.44 -12.95
CA VAL A 58 14.04 9.91 -11.96
C VAL A 58 14.89 11.02 -11.36
N GLU A 59 15.33 12.00 -12.15
CA GLU A 59 16.14 13.14 -11.71
C GLU A 59 15.38 14.09 -10.79
N VAL A 60 14.11 14.41 -11.09
CA VAL A 60 13.29 15.33 -10.30
C VAL A 60 12.63 14.67 -9.10
N ARG A 61 12.55 13.33 -9.07
CA ARG A 61 11.94 12.62 -7.94
C ARG A 61 12.63 13.02 -6.62
N SER A 62 11.86 13.58 -5.74
CA SER A 62 12.32 14.00 -4.40
C SER A 62 11.29 13.63 -3.33
N THR A 63 11.73 13.66 -2.07
CA THR A 63 10.82 13.45 -0.93
C THR A 63 10.33 14.80 -0.44
N LEU A 64 9.04 15.07 -0.64
CA LEU A 64 8.39 16.33 -0.29
C LEU A 64 7.45 16.10 0.89
N ARG A 65 7.57 16.93 1.93
CA ARG A 65 6.89 16.76 3.23
C ARG A 65 5.94 17.90 3.58
N GLN A 66 5.85 18.91 2.73
CA GLN A 66 4.98 20.06 2.92
C GLN A 66 3.89 20.03 1.87
N TYR A 67 2.66 19.90 2.34
CA TYR A 67 1.46 19.82 1.52
C TYR A 67 0.63 21.09 1.71
N ASP A 68 -0.13 21.47 0.69
CA ASP A 68 -1.10 22.54 0.77
C ASP A 68 -2.40 22.01 1.38
N ASP A 69 -2.75 22.51 2.56
CA ASP A 69 -3.94 22.06 3.28
C ASP A 69 -5.26 22.54 2.63
N SER A 70 -5.20 23.52 1.75
CA SER A 70 -6.35 24.03 1.00
C SER A 70 -6.66 23.19 -0.24
N GLU A 71 -5.68 22.42 -0.73
CA GLU A 71 -5.81 21.63 -1.94
C GLU A 71 -6.30 20.19 -1.66
N LYS A 72 -7.17 19.70 -2.55
CA LYS A 72 -7.66 18.33 -2.53
C LYS A 72 -7.10 17.55 -3.71
N LEU A 73 -6.91 16.24 -3.53
CA LEU A 73 -6.76 15.37 -4.67
C LEU A 73 -8.12 15.13 -5.31
N THR A 74 -8.14 15.04 -6.63
CA THR A 74 -9.32 14.56 -7.37
C THR A 74 -9.43 13.04 -7.25
N ASN A 75 -10.61 12.49 -7.46
CA ASN A 75 -10.81 11.03 -7.56
C ASN A 75 -9.95 10.42 -8.68
N LYS A 76 -9.76 11.15 -9.80
CA LYS A 76 -8.93 10.71 -10.91
C LYS A 76 -7.45 10.59 -10.53
N GLU A 77 -6.92 11.55 -9.80
CA GLU A 77 -5.53 11.51 -9.29
C GLU A 77 -5.35 10.35 -8.31
N LEU A 78 -6.29 10.17 -7.37
CA LEU A 78 -6.23 9.03 -6.44
C LEU A 78 -6.28 7.70 -7.19
N SER A 79 -7.21 7.54 -8.13
CA SER A 79 -7.32 6.35 -8.95
C SER A 79 -6.03 6.07 -9.72
N TYR A 80 -5.42 7.10 -10.31
CA TYR A 80 -4.14 6.99 -11.02
C TYR A 80 -3.02 6.48 -10.10
N LEU A 81 -2.88 7.05 -8.89
CA LEU A 81 -1.88 6.59 -7.93
C LEU A 81 -2.09 5.12 -7.52
N LEU A 82 -3.35 4.72 -7.30
CA LEU A 82 -3.71 3.35 -6.96
C LEU A 82 -3.45 2.39 -8.11
N TRP A 83 -3.80 2.79 -9.33
CA TRP A 83 -3.51 2.00 -10.53
C TRP A 83 -2.01 1.79 -10.72
N CYS A 84 -1.21 2.83 -10.65
CA CYS A 84 0.25 2.75 -10.84
C CYS A 84 0.94 1.89 -9.78
N THR A 85 0.38 1.81 -8.56
CA THR A 85 0.97 1.08 -7.43
C THR A 85 0.49 -0.35 -7.30
N GLN A 86 -0.81 -0.61 -7.47
CA GLN A 86 -1.42 -1.91 -7.18
C GLN A 86 -2.43 -2.37 -8.23
N GLY A 87 -2.60 -1.60 -9.32
CA GLY A 87 -3.53 -1.95 -10.39
C GLY A 87 -3.26 -3.33 -10.98
N ILE A 88 -4.33 -4.09 -11.24
CA ILE A 88 -4.29 -5.44 -11.80
C ILE A 88 -4.51 -5.37 -13.30
N LYS A 89 -3.51 -5.79 -14.07
CA LYS A 89 -3.59 -5.90 -15.53
C LYS A 89 -4.28 -7.19 -15.97
N MET A 90 -4.13 -8.25 -15.18
CA MET A 90 -4.69 -9.57 -15.53
C MET A 90 -4.82 -10.45 -14.29
N VAL A 91 -5.89 -11.21 -14.22
CA VAL A 91 -6.08 -12.29 -13.25
C VAL A 91 -5.90 -13.62 -13.95
N ILE A 92 -5.02 -14.47 -13.44
CA ILE A 92 -4.83 -15.85 -13.90
C ILE A 92 -5.07 -16.82 -12.74
N GLN A 93 -5.21 -18.12 -13.01
CA GLN A 93 -5.62 -19.10 -12.00
C GLN A 93 -4.79 -19.09 -10.72
N THR A 94 -3.49 -18.77 -10.80
CA THR A 94 -2.55 -18.91 -9.69
C THR A 94 -1.98 -17.59 -9.16
N LYS A 95 -2.25 -16.47 -9.82
CA LYS A 95 -1.74 -15.14 -9.44
C LYS A 95 -2.45 -14.01 -10.17
N THR A 96 -2.29 -12.80 -9.66
CA THR A 96 -2.61 -11.56 -10.36
C THR A 96 -1.34 -10.96 -10.99
N ILE A 97 -1.47 -10.37 -12.15
CA ILE A 97 -0.41 -9.59 -12.81
C ILE A 97 -0.71 -8.12 -12.55
N ARG A 98 0.16 -7.47 -11.79
CA ARG A 98 0.00 -6.05 -11.40
C ARG A 98 0.98 -5.14 -12.16
N ASN A 99 0.81 -3.83 -11.96
CA ASN A 99 1.72 -2.81 -12.51
C ASN A 99 3.09 -2.80 -11.84
N VAL A 100 3.21 -3.38 -10.66
CA VAL A 100 4.46 -3.56 -9.93
C VAL A 100 4.91 -5.02 -9.92
N PRO A 101 6.21 -5.31 -9.92
CA PRO A 101 6.69 -6.67 -9.78
C PRO A 101 6.48 -7.17 -8.33
N SER A 102 6.25 -8.47 -8.20
CA SER A 102 6.23 -9.15 -6.91
C SER A 102 6.91 -10.50 -7.00
N ALA A 103 7.62 -10.90 -5.95
CA ALA A 103 8.28 -12.19 -5.88
C ALA A 103 7.29 -13.34 -6.14
N GLY A 104 7.57 -14.16 -7.15
CA GLY A 104 6.68 -15.24 -7.57
C GLY A 104 5.26 -14.81 -8.00
N GLY A 105 5.03 -13.51 -8.19
CA GLY A 105 3.70 -12.94 -8.45
C GLY A 105 2.72 -13.13 -7.28
N ARG A 106 3.22 -13.18 -6.05
CA ARG A 106 2.40 -13.46 -4.85
C ARG A 106 1.57 -12.27 -4.39
N ASN A 107 2.03 -11.02 -4.69
CA ASN A 107 1.28 -9.78 -4.40
C ASN A 107 0.71 -9.77 -2.97
N ALA A 108 1.61 -9.96 -1.99
CA ALA A 108 1.23 -10.11 -0.58
C ALA A 108 0.65 -8.83 0.04
N LEU A 109 0.79 -7.67 -0.63
CA LEU A 109 0.38 -6.39 -0.09
C LEU A 109 -1.09 -6.06 -0.38
N GLU A 110 -1.80 -5.65 0.67
CA GLU A 110 -3.06 -4.92 0.61
C GLU A 110 -2.79 -3.43 0.79
N THR A 111 -3.65 -2.57 0.25
CA THR A 111 -3.52 -1.12 0.40
C THR A 111 -4.69 -0.56 1.19
N PHE A 112 -4.39 0.04 2.34
CA PHE A 112 -5.31 0.85 3.09
C PHE A 112 -4.97 2.32 2.88
N LEU A 113 -5.96 3.18 3.00
CA LEU A 113 -5.84 4.62 2.79
C LEU A 113 -6.52 5.34 3.93
N TYR A 114 -5.80 6.17 4.67
CA TYR A 114 -6.47 7.19 5.43
C TYR A 114 -6.66 8.41 4.52
N ILE A 115 -7.90 8.67 4.14
CA ILE A 115 -8.29 9.74 3.23
C ILE A 115 -8.76 10.92 4.08
N ARG A 116 -8.12 12.08 3.87
CA ARG A 116 -8.47 13.34 4.53
C ARG A 116 -9.02 14.37 3.54
N ARG A 117 -8.38 14.49 2.39
CA ARG A 117 -8.73 15.53 1.39
C ARG A 117 -8.73 14.95 -0.02
N VAL A 118 -9.81 14.29 -0.39
CA VAL A 118 -10.10 13.84 -1.75
C VAL A 118 -11.50 14.32 -2.14
N GLU A 119 -11.66 14.82 -3.36
CA GLU A 119 -12.95 15.30 -3.86
C GLU A 119 -13.99 14.18 -3.85
N GLY A 120 -15.17 14.48 -3.32
CA GLY A 120 -16.30 13.56 -3.29
C GLY A 120 -16.19 12.42 -2.26
N LEU A 121 -15.08 12.34 -1.50
CA LEU A 121 -14.90 11.32 -0.46
C LEU A 121 -14.99 11.94 0.93
N LYS A 122 -15.61 11.21 1.87
CA LYS A 122 -15.59 11.53 3.28
C LYS A 122 -14.23 11.20 3.89
N GLU A 123 -13.86 11.90 4.94
CA GLU A 123 -12.67 11.59 5.71
C GLU A 123 -12.81 10.25 6.42
N GLY A 124 -11.75 9.41 6.40
CA GLY A 124 -11.78 8.11 7.05
C GLY A 124 -10.75 7.12 6.51
N LEU A 125 -10.85 5.91 7.02
CA LEU A 125 -10.03 4.75 6.60
C LEU A 125 -10.78 3.96 5.52
N TYR A 126 -10.08 3.67 4.45
CA TYR A 126 -10.56 2.90 3.30
C TYR A 126 -9.60 1.76 2.97
N ARG A 127 -10.12 0.70 2.35
CA ARG A 127 -9.31 -0.33 1.71
C ARG A 127 -9.49 -0.25 0.20
N PHE A 128 -8.40 -0.27 -0.55
CA PHE A 128 -8.44 -0.43 -1.99
C PHE A 128 -8.67 -1.90 -2.36
N LEU A 129 -9.63 -2.15 -3.22
CA LEU A 129 -9.96 -3.45 -3.80
C LEU A 129 -9.41 -3.48 -5.23
N PRO A 130 -8.23 -4.08 -5.44
CA PRO A 130 -7.56 -3.99 -6.75
C PRO A 130 -8.24 -4.82 -7.83
N ILE A 131 -9.01 -5.86 -7.50
CA ILE A 131 -9.76 -6.67 -8.47
C ILE A 131 -10.94 -5.86 -9.03
N GLU A 132 -11.71 -5.23 -8.16
CA GLU A 132 -12.85 -4.40 -8.50
C GLU A 132 -12.47 -2.99 -8.97
N HIS A 133 -11.24 -2.56 -8.72
CA HIS A 133 -10.74 -1.19 -8.84
C HIS A 133 -11.64 -0.18 -8.11
N LYS A 134 -11.97 -0.47 -6.84
CA LYS A 134 -12.88 0.30 -6.00
C LYS A 134 -12.33 0.53 -4.60
N LEU A 135 -12.96 1.46 -3.88
CA LEU A 135 -12.69 1.67 -2.46
C LEU A 135 -13.81 1.08 -1.62
N LEU A 136 -13.40 0.37 -0.57
CA LEU A 136 -14.25 -0.11 0.50
C LEU A 136 -14.06 0.81 1.72
N PRO A 137 -15.07 1.57 2.15
CA PRO A 137 -15.01 2.28 3.43
C PRO A 137 -14.86 1.28 4.58
N VAL A 138 -13.91 1.53 5.48
CA VAL A 138 -13.64 0.68 6.66
C VAL A 138 -14.15 1.36 7.92
N VAL A 139 -13.69 2.59 8.18
CA VAL A 139 -14.13 3.43 9.29
C VAL A 139 -14.15 4.88 8.80
N LEU A 140 -15.30 5.53 8.86
CA LEU A 140 -15.39 6.96 8.56
C LEU A 140 -15.12 7.78 9.82
N ARG A 141 -14.63 9.02 9.66
CA ARG A 141 -14.36 9.91 10.80
C ARG A 141 -15.61 10.23 11.61
N GLU A 142 -16.75 10.25 10.97
CA GLU A 142 -18.04 10.43 11.65
C GLU A 142 -18.41 9.27 12.59
N ASP A 143 -17.85 8.07 12.36
CA ASP A 143 -18.04 6.89 13.19
C ASP A 143 -16.96 6.74 14.27
N ASP A 144 -15.76 7.30 14.02
CA ASP A 144 -14.62 7.31 14.96
C ASP A 144 -13.81 8.61 14.81
N GLU A 145 -14.12 9.59 15.67
CA GLU A 145 -13.43 10.91 15.66
C GLU A 145 -11.92 10.81 15.92
N GLN A 146 -11.45 9.72 16.51
CA GLN A 146 -10.04 9.48 16.82
C GLN A 146 -9.28 8.75 15.69
N ILE A 147 -9.95 8.39 14.60
CA ILE A 147 -9.32 7.58 13.54
C ILE A 147 -8.05 8.22 12.97
N GLU A 148 -8.00 9.55 12.84
CA GLU A 148 -6.80 10.26 12.42
C GLU A 148 -5.63 10.02 13.38
N GLU A 149 -5.85 10.16 14.68
CA GLU A 149 -4.81 9.93 15.69
C GLU A 149 -4.39 8.47 15.75
N LYS A 150 -5.35 7.55 15.65
CA LYS A 150 -5.08 6.11 15.61
C LYS A 150 -4.20 5.70 14.42
N ILE A 151 -4.30 6.39 13.30
CA ILE A 151 -3.53 6.08 12.09
C ILE A 151 -2.32 7.01 11.97
N CYS A 152 -2.54 8.32 11.82
CA CYS A 152 -1.48 9.28 11.51
C CYS A 152 -0.61 9.59 12.72
N GLY A 153 -1.16 9.52 13.94
CA GLY A 153 -0.45 9.75 15.18
C GLY A 153 0.64 8.72 15.48
N GLN A 154 0.57 7.53 14.87
CA GLN A 154 1.51 6.43 15.13
C GLN A 154 2.83 6.57 14.36
N PHE A 155 2.93 7.49 13.40
CA PHE A 155 4.17 7.73 12.68
C PHE A 155 5.12 8.64 13.47
N SER A 156 6.42 8.36 13.42
CA SER A 156 7.46 9.23 14.00
C SER A 156 7.43 10.64 13.40
N THR A 157 6.92 10.77 12.18
CA THR A 157 6.65 12.03 11.45
C THR A 157 5.15 12.29 11.38
N ALA A 158 4.45 12.21 12.52
CA ALA A 158 2.99 12.39 12.61
C ALA A 158 2.50 13.68 11.94
N GLY A 159 3.25 14.79 12.04
CA GLY A 159 2.91 16.04 11.38
C GLY A 159 2.85 15.92 9.84
N VAL A 160 3.74 15.13 9.23
CA VAL A 160 3.70 14.86 7.79
C VAL A 160 2.49 14.00 7.45
N ALA A 161 2.22 12.95 8.22
CA ALA A 161 1.07 12.07 8.01
C ALA A 161 -0.27 12.83 8.15
N LYS A 162 -0.43 13.62 9.23
CA LYS A 162 -1.64 14.41 9.48
C LYS A 162 -1.88 15.50 8.43
N ASN A 163 -0.83 16.09 7.87
CA ASN A 163 -0.95 17.11 6.83
C ASN A 163 -1.12 16.54 5.41
N SER A 164 -0.97 15.23 5.23
CA SER A 164 -1.20 14.59 3.94
C SER A 164 -2.68 14.67 3.54
N ALA A 165 -2.95 14.75 2.25
CA ALA A 165 -4.31 14.58 1.72
C ALA A 165 -4.76 13.12 1.82
N VAL A 166 -3.83 12.20 1.61
CA VAL A 166 -4.04 10.75 1.78
C VAL A 166 -2.77 10.13 2.38
N VAL A 167 -2.94 9.23 3.34
CA VAL A 167 -1.87 8.35 3.83
C VAL A 167 -2.12 6.95 3.26
N PHE A 168 -1.19 6.48 2.45
CA PHE A 168 -1.14 5.09 1.99
C PHE A 168 -0.52 4.23 3.09
N LEU A 169 -1.13 3.07 3.34
CA LEU A 169 -0.63 2.03 4.25
C LEU A 169 -0.59 0.72 3.47
N TRP A 170 0.59 0.16 3.31
CA TRP A 170 0.73 -1.18 2.73
C TRP A 170 0.87 -2.19 3.85
N THR A 171 -0.08 -3.12 3.88
CA THR A 171 -0.11 -4.20 4.86
C THR A 171 0.18 -5.52 4.17
N ALA A 172 0.94 -6.39 4.80
CA ALA A 172 1.23 -7.71 4.27
C ALA A 172 0.20 -8.73 4.76
N VAL A 173 -0.21 -9.63 3.87
CA VAL A 173 -0.84 -10.90 4.21
C VAL A 173 0.26 -11.96 4.07
N TYR A 174 0.85 -12.35 5.21
CA TYR A 174 2.08 -13.14 5.28
C TYR A 174 1.99 -14.44 4.48
N GLU A 175 0.91 -15.19 4.62
CA GLU A 175 0.73 -16.49 3.98
C GLU A 175 0.75 -16.42 2.45
N ARG A 176 0.39 -15.30 1.83
CA ARG A 176 0.49 -15.14 0.37
C ARG A 176 1.94 -15.28 -0.13
N MET A 177 2.89 -14.85 0.67
CA MET A 177 4.31 -14.97 0.34
C MET A 177 4.92 -16.25 0.92
N ALA A 178 4.55 -16.58 2.16
CA ALA A 178 5.11 -17.71 2.91
C ALA A 178 4.73 -19.06 2.32
N CYS A 179 3.57 -19.21 1.67
CA CYS A 179 3.17 -20.45 0.99
C CYS A 179 4.21 -20.91 -0.04
N MET A 180 4.94 -19.96 -0.66
CA MET A 180 6.00 -20.30 -1.64
C MET A 180 7.41 -20.21 -1.04
N PHE A 181 7.66 -19.27 -0.14
CA PHE A 181 9.01 -18.89 0.27
C PHE A 181 9.34 -19.14 1.74
N GLY A 182 8.38 -19.61 2.56
CA GLY A 182 8.58 -19.88 3.99
C GLY A 182 9.10 -18.63 4.70
N GLU A 183 10.08 -18.80 5.60
CA GLU A 183 10.70 -17.72 6.39
C GLU A 183 11.33 -16.60 5.53
N ARG A 184 11.66 -16.88 4.27
CA ARG A 184 12.17 -15.87 3.35
C ARG A 184 11.11 -14.87 2.91
N ALA A 185 9.83 -15.13 3.18
CA ALA A 185 8.69 -14.28 2.83
C ALA A 185 8.90 -12.83 3.27
N TYR A 186 9.38 -12.57 4.48
CA TYR A 186 9.63 -11.21 4.97
C TYR A 186 10.55 -10.39 4.06
N ARG A 187 11.64 -11.00 3.53
CA ARG A 187 12.53 -10.30 2.59
C ARG A 187 11.81 -9.85 1.34
N TYR A 188 10.98 -10.72 0.78
CA TYR A 188 10.27 -10.39 -0.46
C TYR A 188 9.14 -9.40 -0.23
N ILE A 189 8.45 -9.47 0.92
CA ILE A 189 7.44 -8.49 1.32
C ILE A 189 8.05 -7.08 1.37
N TYR A 190 9.21 -6.90 2.02
CA TYR A 190 9.87 -5.59 2.09
C TYR A 190 10.39 -5.11 0.73
N LEU A 191 10.91 -6.01 -0.11
CA LEU A 191 11.32 -5.66 -1.46
C LEU A 191 10.13 -5.23 -2.33
N ASP A 192 9.02 -5.97 -2.26
CA ASP A 192 7.79 -5.63 -2.97
C ASP A 192 7.23 -4.27 -2.50
N ALA A 193 7.24 -4.00 -1.20
CA ALA A 193 6.82 -2.71 -0.65
C ALA A 193 7.66 -1.54 -1.18
N GLY A 194 8.97 -1.75 -1.32
CA GLY A 194 9.88 -0.77 -1.94
C GLY A 194 9.52 -0.48 -3.41
N HIS A 195 9.16 -1.51 -4.19
CA HIS A 195 8.72 -1.35 -5.58
C HIS A 195 7.43 -0.52 -5.66
N VAL A 196 6.44 -0.84 -4.81
CA VAL A 196 5.17 -0.12 -4.75
C VAL A 196 5.36 1.35 -4.38
N CYS A 197 6.17 1.63 -3.35
CA CYS A 197 6.44 2.97 -2.90
C CYS A 197 7.19 3.79 -3.98
N GLN A 198 8.16 3.19 -4.69
CA GLN A 198 8.85 3.89 -5.78
C GLN A 198 7.90 4.24 -6.92
N ASN A 199 6.97 3.33 -7.27
CA ASN A 199 5.95 3.65 -8.27
C ASN A 199 5.06 4.81 -7.82
N LEU A 200 4.71 4.88 -6.52
CA LEU A 200 3.95 6.00 -5.97
C LEU A 200 4.70 7.34 -6.15
N TYR A 201 6.01 7.36 -5.88
CA TYR A 201 6.83 8.56 -6.08
C TYR A 201 6.80 9.01 -7.55
N LEU A 202 7.04 8.10 -8.48
CA LEU A 202 7.07 8.42 -9.91
C LEU A 202 5.70 8.83 -10.43
N ALA A 203 4.64 8.11 -10.05
CA ALA A 203 3.26 8.46 -10.40
C ALA A 203 2.85 9.82 -9.82
N GLY A 204 3.20 10.10 -8.56
CA GLY A 204 2.96 11.42 -7.95
C GLY A 204 3.63 12.53 -8.73
N GLN A 205 4.88 12.33 -9.13
CA GLN A 205 5.64 13.32 -9.89
C GLN A 205 4.98 13.66 -11.23
N THR A 206 4.40 12.67 -11.94
CA THR A 206 3.69 12.93 -13.22
C THR A 206 2.40 13.73 -13.05
N GLN A 207 1.86 13.83 -11.84
CA GLN A 207 0.59 14.53 -11.53
C GLN A 207 0.83 15.76 -10.63
N ASN A 208 2.08 16.19 -10.42
CA ASN A 208 2.44 17.27 -9.48
C ASN A 208 1.95 17.00 -8.04
N ILE A 209 1.90 15.73 -7.66
CA ILE A 209 1.54 15.29 -6.31
C ILE A 209 2.82 15.01 -5.53
N LYS A 210 2.95 15.65 -4.40
CA LYS A 210 4.08 15.47 -3.48
C LYS A 210 3.92 14.13 -2.74
N VAL A 211 5.04 13.44 -2.53
CA VAL A 211 5.06 12.13 -1.87
C VAL A 211 6.16 12.11 -0.82
N CYS A 212 5.85 11.53 0.34
CA CYS A 212 6.81 11.23 1.39
C CYS A 212 6.58 9.83 1.94
N ALA A 213 7.55 8.95 1.79
CA ALA A 213 7.52 7.64 2.44
C ALA A 213 7.59 7.77 3.98
N LEU A 214 6.82 6.95 4.67
CA LEU A 214 6.66 6.92 6.12
C LEU A 214 7.01 5.51 6.61
N GLY A 215 8.27 5.30 7.00
CA GLY A 215 8.79 3.97 7.38
C GLY A 215 8.97 3.78 8.87
N ALA A 216 8.87 4.84 9.68
CA ALA A 216 9.04 4.76 11.12
C ALA A 216 7.69 5.01 11.79
N PHE A 217 7.11 3.97 12.36
CA PHE A 217 5.81 4.00 13.06
C PHE A 217 5.83 3.01 14.22
N ASP A 218 4.88 3.11 15.13
CA ASP A 218 4.66 2.14 16.19
C ASP A 218 3.93 0.93 15.59
N ASP A 219 4.68 -0.14 15.31
CA ASP A 219 4.18 -1.34 14.63
C ASP A 219 3.03 -1.99 15.42
N GLU A 220 3.18 -2.12 16.74
CA GLU A 220 2.19 -2.80 17.58
C GLU A 220 0.89 -2.00 17.62
N VAL A 221 0.99 -0.72 17.94
CA VAL A 221 -0.20 0.15 18.07
C VAL A 221 -0.89 0.35 16.73
N LEU A 222 -0.15 0.56 15.64
CA LEU A 222 -0.75 0.75 14.32
C LEU A 222 -1.46 -0.52 13.83
N ASN A 223 -0.87 -1.70 14.05
CA ASN A 223 -1.52 -2.97 13.73
C ASN A 223 -2.80 -3.16 14.54
N GLN A 224 -2.78 -2.91 15.84
CA GLN A 224 -3.97 -3.01 16.71
C GLN A 224 -5.07 -2.04 16.25
N ASN A 225 -4.73 -0.80 15.92
CA ASN A 225 -5.68 0.21 15.45
C ASN A 225 -6.35 -0.15 14.11
N LEU A 226 -5.66 -0.96 13.29
CA LEU A 226 -6.17 -1.50 12.03
C LEU A 226 -6.89 -2.86 12.20
N GLY A 227 -6.89 -3.43 13.42
CA GLY A 227 -7.48 -4.72 13.72
C GLY A 227 -6.64 -5.91 13.23
N PHE A 228 -5.33 -5.73 13.07
CA PHE A 228 -4.40 -6.77 12.64
C PHE A 228 -3.70 -7.42 13.85
N ASP A 229 -3.33 -8.69 13.68
CA ASP A 229 -2.65 -9.49 14.71
C ASP A 229 -1.12 -9.24 14.76
N GLY A 230 -0.58 -8.51 13.80
CA GLY A 230 0.84 -8.23 13.70
C GLY A 230 1.71 -9.41 13.22
N ASN A 231 1.13 -10.57 12.92
CA ASN A 231 1.82 -11.79 12.46
C ASN A 231 1.34 -12.24 11.09
N GLU A 232 0.06 -12.61 10.97
CA GLU A 232 -0.53 -13.03 9.69
C GLU A 232 -0.88 -11.82 8.81
N GLN A 233 -1.24 -10.72 9.45
CA GLN A 233 -1.41 -9.44 8.78
C GLN A 233 -0.78 -8.31 9.60
N PHE A 234 0.03 -7.47 8.94
CA PHE A 234 0.76 -6.39 9.58
C PHE A 234 1.08 -5.26 8.60
N VAL A 235 1.26 -4.06 9.14
CA VAL A 235 1.72 -2.89 8.36
C VAL A 235 3.19 -3.06 8.03
N VAL A 236 3.55 -2.77 6.78
CA VAL A 236 4.92 -2.89 6.27
C VAL A 236 5.53 -1.52 5.99
N TYR A 237 4.74 -0.63 5.42
CA TYR A 237 5.21 0.67 4.96
C TYR A 237 4.05 1.63 4.79
N GLY A 238 4.33 2.92 4.87
CA GLY A 238 3.37 3.96 4.58
C GLY A 238 3.94 5.04 3.66
N ALA A 239 3.07 5.89 3.14
CA ALA A 239 3.45 7.11 2.44
C ALA A 239 2.34 8.16 2.55
N GLY A 240 2.73 9.40 2.84
CA GLY A 240 1.85 10.55 2.73
C GLY A 240 1.89 11.15 1.34
N VAL A 241 0.75 11.57 0.82
CA VAL A 241 0.62 12.29 -0.45
C VAL A 241 -0.27 13.52 -0.32
N GLY A 242 0.01 14.54 -1.13
CA GLY A 242 -0.76 15.81 -1.17
C GLY A 242 -0.22 16.74 -2.25
N LYS A 243 -0.88 17.88 -2.44
CA LYS A 243 -0.44 18.94 -3.36
C LYS A 243 0.43 19.98 -2.70
#